data_c4de181039f9fd42e3170d4610bfe01b
#
_entry.id   c4de181039f9fd42e3170d4610bfe01b
#
_cell.length_a   1.000
_cell.length_b   1.000
_cell.length_c   1.000
_cell.angle_alpha   90.00
_cell.angle_beta   90.00
_cell.angle_gamma   90.00
#
_symmetry.space_group_name_H-M   'P 1'
#
loop_
_entity.id
_entity.type
_entity.pdbx_description
1 polymer ?
#
loop_
_entity_poly.entity_id
_entity_poly.type
_entity_poly.pdbx_seq_one_letter_code
_entity_poly.pdbx_strand_id
1 'polypeptide(L)'
;MTPGLTNTTKTNMLKYFLNAVPEEVPAPSPIFAGLLIDQGGPEPNELIIGTAGYTRASTEFIVVDGVAKNSSSITFPKALSDWTPGTSKITHIAFFASHYDIDSSSWISDETDPMIAVLPLSEAESVHASETFQLNPQAVKMQLL
;
A
#
# COMPACT_ATOMS: atom_id res chain seq x y z
N MET A 1 -13.15 -3.95 -6.64
CA MET A 1 -11.75 -4.37 -6.37
C MET A 1 -11.76 -5.51 -5.36
N THR A 2 -11.05 -6.59 -5.65
CA THR A 2 -10.99 -7.75 -4.76
C THR A 2 -9.90 -7.53 -3.71
N PRO A 3 -10.22 -7.60 -2.42
CA PRO A 3 -9.21 -7.49 -1.37
C PRO A 3 -8.20 -8.64 -1.40
N GLY A 4 -6.99 -8.36 -0.91
CA GLY A 4 -5.95 -9.35 -0.73
C GLY A 4 -4.76 -9.19 -1.68
N LEU A 5 -3.99 -10.24 -1.83
CA LEU A 5 -2.83 -10.25 -2.71
C LEU A 5 -3.23 -10.27 -4.18
N THR A 6 -2.52 -9.52 -5.00
CA THR A 6 -2.72 -9.53 -6.45
C THR A 6 -2.31 -10.88 -7.05
N ASN A 7 -2.86 -11.19 -8.22
CA ASN A 7 -2.50 -12.42 -8.94
C ASN A 7 -1.01 -12.47 -9.30
N THR A 8 -0.42 -11.34 -9.66
CA THR A 8 1.02 -11.25 -9.93
C THR A 8 1.84 -11.63 -8.70
N THR A 9 1.48 -11.12 -7.54
CA THR A 9 2.16 -11.44 -6.28
C THR A 9 2.03 -12.93 -5.94
N LYS A 10 0.81 -13.48 -6.05
CA LYS A 10 0.57 -14.92 -5.80
C LYS A 10 1.41 -15.79 -6.72
N THR A 11 1.48 -15.44 -8.01
CA THR A 11 2.27 -16.18 -8.99
C THR A 11 3.77 -16.12 -8.65
N ASN A 12 4.29 -14.96 -8.31
CA ASN A 12 5.69 -14.81 -7.94
C ASN A 12 6.05 -15.58 -6.67
N MET A 13 5.17 -15.58 -5.68
CA MET A 13 5.36 -16.37 -4.47
C MET A 13 5.44 -17.87 -4.77
N LEU A 14 4.55 -18.37 -5.62
CA LEU A 14 4.58 -19.79 -6.03
C LEU A 14 5.87 -20.12 -6.77
N LYS A 15 6.31 -19.27 -7.70
CA LYS A 15 7.59 -19.46 -8.41
C LYS A 15 8.76 -19.50 -7.44
N TYR A 16 8.78 -18.60 -6.48
CA TYR A 16 9.82 -18.56 -5.46
C TYR A 16 9.88 -19.84 -4.63
N PHE A 17 8.75 -20.28 -4.07
CA PHE A 17 8.69 -21.49 -3.24
C PHE A 17 9.01 -22.75 -4.01
N LEU A 18 8.58 -22.83 -5.25
CA LEU A 18 8.82 -24.00 -6.09
C LEU A 18 10.17 -23.94 -6.82
N ASN A 19 10.92 -22.86 -6.66
CA ASN A 19 12.20 -22.63 -7.35
C ASN A 19 12.11 -22.83 -8.86
N ALA A 20 10.96 -22.45 -9.44
CA ALA A 20 10.67 -22.74 -10.84
C ALA A 20 11.39 -21.78 -11.80
N VAL A 21 11.40 -20.47 -11.47
CA VAL A 21 12.04 -19.43 -12.30
C VAL A 21 12.64 -18.38 -11.38
N PRO A 22 13.72 -18.68 -10.64
CA PRO A 22 14.27 -17.78 -9.61
C PRO A 22 14.66 -16.41 -10.13
N GLU A 23 15.18 -16.32 -11.34
CA GLU A 23 15.64 -15.07 -11.95
C GLU A 23 14.50 -14.13 -12.35
N GLU A 24 13.27 -14.64 -12.44
CA GLU A 24 12.08 -13.82 -12.73
C GLU A 24 11.37 -13.33 -11.48
N VAL A 25 11.77 -13.82 -10.32
CA VAL A 25 11.20 -13.38 -9.05
C VAL A 25 11.99 -12.17 -8.58
N PRO A 26 11.36 -11.00 -8.44
CA PRO A 26 12.08 -9.81 -8.02
C PRO A 26 12.68 -10.00 -6.63
N ALA A 27 13.84 -9.40 -6.40
CA ALA A 27 14.46 -9.35 -5.08
C ALA A 27 13.49 -8.70 -4.07
N PRO A 28 13.54 -9.10 -2.79
CA PRO A 28 12.76 -8.41 -1.76
C PRO A 28 13.05 -6.92 -1.76
N SER A 29 12.01 -6.13 -1.73
CA SER A 29 12.10 -4.67 -1.72
C SER A 29 11.24 -4.11 -0.59
N PRO A 30 11.54 -2.90 -0.10
CA PRO A 30 10.65 -2.23 0.84
C PRO A 30 9.24 -2.10 0.28
N ILE A 31 8.26 -2.20 1.16
CA ILE A 31 6.85 -2.07 0.83
C ILE A 31 6.37 -0.68 1.22
N PHE A 32 5.63 -0.05 0.33
CA PHE A 32 5.00 1.24 0.59
C PHE A 32 3.49 1.09 0.61
N ALA A 33 2.85 1.78 1.54
CA ALA A 33 1.41 1.83 1.66
C ALA A 33 0.86 3.04 0.92
N GLY A 34 -0.24 2.86 0.20
CA GLY A 34 -0.98 3.94 -0.44
C GLY A 34 -2.44 3.92 -0.02
N LEU A 35 -3.13 5.03 -0.21
CA LEU A 35 -4.53 5.20 0.17
C LEU A 35 -5.40 5.27 -1.08
N LEU A 36 -6.47 4.48 -1.09
CA LEU A 36 -7.44 4.50 -2.18
C LEU A 36 -8.67 5.27 -1.74
N ILE A 37 -9.09 6.18 -2.59
CA ILE A 37 -10.23 7.06 -2.37
C ILE A 37 -11.41 6.65 -3.25
N ASP A 38 -12.61 6.63 -2.67
CA ASP A 38 -13.85 6.47 -3.41
C ASP A 38 -14.39 7.87 -3.77
N GLN A 39 -14.47 8.13 -5.06
CA GLN A 39 -15.00 9.37 -5.61
C GLN A 39 -16.33 9.17 -6.34
N GLY A 40 -17.01 8.05 -6.07
CA GLY A 40 -18.28 7.72 -6.72
C GLY A 40 -18.15 6.96 -8.03
N GLY A 41 -16.94 6.55 -8.41
CA GLY A 41 -16.69 5.70 -9.57
C GLY A 41 -16.91 4.21 -9.28
N PRO A 42 -16.75 3.33 -10.28
CA PRO A 42 -16.95 1.89 -10.10
C PRO A 42 -15.90 1.25 -9.19
N GLU A 43 -14.72 1.83 -9.11
CA GLU A 43 -13.63 1.35 -8.26
C GLU A 43 -12.92 2.52 -7.60
N PRO A 44 -12.40 2.33 -6.37
CA PRO A 44 -11.58 3.34 -5.73
C PRO A 44 -10.22 3.48 -6.45
N ASN A 45 -9.68 4.69 -6.45
CA ASN A 45 -8.40 5.01 -7.06
C ASN A 45 -7.45 5.52 -5.98
N GLU A 46 -6.15 5.32 -6.20
CA GLU A 46 -5.16 5.91 -5.32
C GLU A 46 -5.19 7.44 -5.42
N LEU A 47 -4.97 8.11 -4.28
CA LEU A 47 -4.71 9.53 -4.25
C LEU A 47 -3.51 9.86 -5.15
N ILE A 48 -3.57 10.97 -5.86
CA ILE A 48 -2.49 11.36 -6.78
C ILE A 48 -1.24 11.77 -5.99
N ILE A 49 -0.16 11.02 -6.19
CA ILE A 49 1.12 11.28 -5.52
C ILE A 49 1.61 12.68 -5.88
N GLY A 50 2.06 13.42 -4.87
CA GLY A 50 2.54 14.78 -5.02
C GLY A 50 1.46 15.84 -4.94
N THR A 51 0.18 15.46 -4.86
CA THR A 51 -0.94 16.41 -4.74
C THR A 51 -1.32 16.57 -3.27
N ALA A 52 -1.51 17.81 -2.82
CA ALA A 52 -1.93 18.13 -1.45
C ALA A 52 -1.05 17.51 -0.35
N GLY A 53 0.20 17.27 -0.67
CA GLY A 53 1.18 16.68 0.25
C GLY A 53 1.12 15.15 0.35
N TYR A 54 0.27 14.48 -0.43
CA TYR A 54 0.19 13.03 -0.39
C TYR A 54 1.40 12.35 -1.02
N THR A 55 1.99 11.44 -0.28
CA THR A 55 2.95 10.43 -0.78
C THR A 55 2.68 9.12 -0.07
N ARG A 56 3.14 8.03 -0.65
CA ARG A 56 3.04 6.73 0.00
C ARG A 56 3.91 6.69 1.25
N ALA A 57 3.51 5.87 2.22
CA ALA A 57 4.23 5.68 3.48
C ALA A 57 4.98 4.35 3.46
N SER A 58 6.21 4.33 3.97
CA SER A 58 6.97 3.09 4.12
C SER A 58 6.30 2.17 5.14
N THR A 59 6.37 0.86 4.91
CA THR A 59 5.71 -0.12 5.76
C THR A 59 6.62 -1.32 5.96
N GLU A 60 6.67 -1.82 7.20
CA GLU A 60 7.36 -3.06 7.54
C GLU A 60 6.35 -4.07 8.07
N PHE A 61 6.53 -5.32 7.68
CA PHE A 61 5.68 -6.43 8.11
C PHE A 61 6.46 -7.44 8.93
N ILE A 62 5.77 -8.05 9.90
CA ILE A 62 6.21 -9.28 10.56
C ILE A 62 5.20 -10.37 10.24
N VAL A 63 5.68 -11.61 10.20
CA VAL A 63 4.82 -12.78 9.95
C VAL A 63 4.83 -13.64 11.22
N VAL A 64 3.65 -13.82 11.80
CA VAL A 64 3.45 -14.65 12.98
C VAL A 64 2.28 -15.59 12.72
N ASP A 65 2.51 -16.89 12.86
CA ASP A 65 1.50 -17.93 12.64
C ASP A 65 0.79 -17.82 11.28
N GLY A 66 1.56 -17.51 10.23
CA GLY A 66 1.03 -17.39 8.86
C GLY A 66 0.27 -16.10 8.57
N VAL A 67 0.25 -15.16 9.50
CA VAL A 67 -0.39 -13.85 9.34
C VAL A 67 0.67 -12.75 9.26
N ALA A 68 0.66 -11.99 8.18
CA ALA A 68 1.51 -10.80 8.05
C ALA A 68 0.80 -9.61 8.71
N LYS A 69 1.52 -8.89 9.55
CA LYS A 69 1.02 -7.69 10.25
C LYS A 69 2.04 -6.57 10.11
N ASN A 70 1.58 -5.32 10.04
CA ASN A 70 2.51 -4.21 10.11
C ASN A 70 3.16 -4.16 11.49
N SER A 71 4.48 -4.12 11.53
CA SER A 71 5.25 -4.15 12.78
C SER A 71 5.24 -2.82 13.52
N SER A 72 5.09 -1.71 12.79
CA SER A 72 5.05 -0.36 13.33
C SER A 72 3.87 0.41 12.75
N SER A 73 3.61 1.60 13.29
CA SER A 73 2.59 2.49 12.74
C SER A 73 2.88 2.83 11.28
N ILE A 74 1.82 2.88 10.46
CA ILE A 74 1.91 3.39 9.09
C ILE A 74 1.42 4.84 9.15
N THR A 75 2.33 5.79 8.99
CA THR A 75 2.04 7.22 9.12
C THR A 75 2.26 7.91 7.79
N PHE A 76 1.20 8.48 7.24
CA PHE A 76 1.26 9.26 6.00
C PHE A 76 1.68 10.70 6.30
N PRO A 77 2.19 11.43 5.29
CA PRO A 77 2.51 12.83 5.46
C PRO A 77 1.27 13.63 5.86
N LYS A 78 1.49 14.75 6.54
CA LYS A 78 0.42 15.69 6.88
C LYS A 78 -0.22 16.24 5.61
N ALA A 79 -1.54 16.21 5.54
CA ALA A 79 -2.27 16.76 4.41
C ALA A 79 -2.10 18.30 4.35
N LEU A 80 -1.70 18.79 3.19
CA LEU A 80 -1.56 20.23 2.95
C LEU A 80 -2.89 20.88 2.54
N SER A 81 -3.77 20.07 1.96
CA SER A 81 -5.16 20.44 1.68
C SER A 81 -6.02 19.17 1.76
N ASP A 82 -7.33 19.30 1.60
CA ASP A 82 -8.24 18.16 1.75
C ASP A 82 -7.90 17.04 0.76
N TRP A 83 -7.67 15.84 1.28
CA TRP A 83 -7.54 14.63 0.47
C TRP A 83 -8.91 14.04 0.08
N THR A 84 -9.93 14.33 0.88
CA THR A 84 -11.28 13.79 0.71
C THR A 84 -12.31 14.92 0.55
N PRO A 85 -12.28 15.68 -0.57
CA PRO A 85 -13.22 16.76 -0.79
C PRO A 85 -14.65 16.23 -0.97
N GLY A 86 -15.62 17.02 -0.53
CA GLY A 86 -17.04 16.68 -0.67
C GLY A 86 -17.42 15.41 0.10
N THR A 87 -18.02 14.44 -0.59
CA THR A 87 -18.44 13.16 0.00
C THR A 87 -17.42 12.05 -0.18
N SER A 88 -16.26 12.36 -0.77
CA SER A 88 -15.18 11.38 -0.97
C SER A 88 -14.67 10.86 0.37
N LYS A 89 -14.27 9.59 0.38
CA LYS A 89 -13.70 8.93 1.57
C LYS A 89 -12.55 8.03 1.17
N ILE A 90 -11.57 7.90 2.06
CA ILE A 90 -10.55 6.85 1.95
C ILE A 90 -11.19 5.56 2.40
N THR A 91 -11.21 4.57 1.52
CA THR A 91 -11.92 3.30 1.74
C THR A 91 -11.00 2.10 1.84
N HIS A 92 -9.80 2.17 1.23
CA HIS A 92 -8.86 1.06 1.18
C HIS A 92 -7.43 1.56 1.42
N ILE A 93 -6.62 0.65 1.94
CA ILE A 93 -5.17 0.77 1.93
C ILE A 93 -4.61 -0.24 0.94
N ALA A 94 -3.66 0.18 0.13
CA ALA A 94 -2.98 -0.69 -0.82
C ALA A 94 -1.48 -0.72 -0.52
N PHE A 95 -0.84 -1.83 -0.87
CA PHE A 95 0.59 -2.01 -0.69
C PHE A 95 1.27 -2.20 -2.03
N PHE A 96 2.42 -1.57 -2.19
CA PHE A 96 3.17 -1.51 -3.44
C PHE A 96 4.60 -1.95 -3.21
N ALA A 97 5.16 -2.68 -4.17
CA ALA A 97 6.58 -2.97 -4.17
C ALA A 97 7.34 -1.75 -4.71
N SER A 98 8.28 -1.24 -3.92
CA SER A 98 9.12 -0.13 -4.36
C SER A 98 10.16 -0.60 -5.38
N HIS A 99 10.81 0.36 -6.03
CA HIS A 99 11.94 0.09 -6.92
C HIS A 99 13.18 0.85 -6.47
N TYR A 100 14.34 0.32 -6.84
CA TYR A 100 15.62 0.95 -6.53
C TYR A 100 15.97 1.95 -7.63
N ASP A 101 16.17 3.20 -7.24
CA ASP A 101 16.65 4.24 -8.15
C ASP A 101 18.16 4.36 -8.04
N ILE A 102 18.84 4.02 -9.14
CA ILE A 102 20.29 4.03 -9.19
C ILE A 102 20.88 5.46 -9.13
N ASP A 103 20.14 6.44 -9.62
CA ASP A 103 20.61 7.83 -9.64
C ASP A 103 20.60 8.45 -8.23
N SER A 104 19.57 8.18 -7.45
CA SER A 104 19.48 8.64 -6.05
C SER A 104 20.08 7.65 -5.06
N SER A 105 20.47 6.46 -5.51
CA SER A 105 20.93 5.35 -4.66
C SER A 105 19.99 5.05 -3.51
N SER A 106 18.70 5.05 -3.78
CA SER A 106 17.65 4.84 -2.78
C SER A 106 16.47 4.04 -3.32
N TRP A 107 15.70 3.46 -2.41
CA TRP A 107 14.41 2.87 -2.73
C TRP A 107 13.37 3.98 -2.81
N ILE A 108 12.66 4.03 -3.91
CA ILE A 108 11.58 5.00 -4.12
C ILE A 108 10.29 4.28 -4.49
N SER A 109 9.18 4.97 -4.30
CA SER A 109 7.86 4.47 -4.67
C SER A 109 7.11 5.54 -5.46
N ASP A 110 6.59 5.14 -6.60
CA ASP A 110 5.80 6.01 -7.48
C ASP A 110 4.60 5.25 -8.07
N GLU A 111 3.82 5.93 -8.90
CA GLU A 111 2.62 5.39 -9.51
C GLU A 111 2.86 4.21 -10.45
N THR A 112 4.11 3.94 -10.82
CA THR A 112 4.46 2.80 -11.70
C THR A 112 4.70 1.51 -10.95
N ASP A 113 4.81 1.57 -9.61
CA ASP A 113 5.07 0.39 -8.80
C ASP A 113 3.88 -0.58 -8.84
N PRO A 114 4.14 -1.89 -8.85
CA PRO A 114 3.06 -2.86 -8.83
C PRO A 114 2.35 -2.89 -7.47
N MET A 115 1.03 -2.90 -7.51
CA MET A 115 0.21 -3.14 -6.32
C MET A 115 0.29 -4.63 -5.97
N ILE A 116 0.74 -4.93 -4.76
CA ILE A 116 0.89 -6.31 -4.29
C ILE A 116 -0.28 -6.79 -3.44
N ALA A 117 -0.97 -5.88 -2.77
CA ALA A 117 -2.13 -6.21 -1.94
C ALA A 117 -3.03 -4.99 -1.78
N VAL A 118 -4.31 -5.23 -1.49
CA VAL A 118 -5.28 -4.20 -1.16
C VAL A 118 -6.22 -4.71 -0.07
N LEU A 119 -6.54 -3.84 0.89
CA LEU A 119 -7.40 -4.17 2.01
C LEU A 119 -8.39 -3.03 2.25
N PRO A 120 -9.67 -3.34 2.51
CA PRO A 120 -10.62 -2.32 2.91
C PRO A 120 -10.31 -1.83 4.32
N LEU A 121 -10.54 -0.56 4.59
CA LEU A 121 -10.56 -0.05 5.95
C LEU A 121 -11.83 -0.54 6.66
N SER A 122 -11.77 -0.71 7.98
CA SER A 122 -12.95 -1.06 8.77
C SER A 122 -14.02 0.02 8.70
N GLU A 123 -13.60 1.28 8.58
CA GLU A 123 -14.46 2.43 8.38
C GLU A 123 -13.84 3.35 7.34
N ALA A 124 -14.69 3.95 6.49
CA ALA A 124 -14.22 4.95 5.54
C ALA A 124 -13.83 6.23 6.29
N GLU A 125 -12.70 6.81 5.92
CA GLU A 125 -12.10 7.94 6.62
C GLU A 125 -12.05 9.19 5.75
N SER A 126 -12.21 10.34 6.41
CA SER A 126 -11.94 11.65 5.79
C SER A 126 -10.58 12.15 6.27
N VAL A 127 -9.85 12.81 5.37
CA VAL A 127 -8.60 13.50 5.72
C VAL A 127 -8.66 14.91 5.17
N HIS A 128 -8.67 15.88 6.07
CA HIS A 128 -8.73 17.30 5.75
C HIS A 128 -7.35 17.96 5.91
N ALA A 129 -7.24 19.19 5.45
CA ALA A 129 -6.00 19.97 5.58
C ALA A 129 -5.49 19.95 7.03
N SER A 130 -4.20 19.78 7.19
CA SER A 130 -3.48 19.70 8.47
C SER A 130 -3.69 18.41 9.28
N GLU A 131 -4.51 17.48 8.81
CA GLU A 131 -4.66 16.18 9.45
C GLU A 131 -3.62 15.17 8.96
N THR A 132 -3.35 14.16 9.78
CA THR A 132 -2.44 13.06 9.47
C THR A 132 -3.21 11.75 9.54
N PHE A 133 -3.17 10.96 8.46
CA PHE A 133 -3.71 9.62 8.45
C PHE A 133 -2.67 8.64 9.00
N GLN A 134 -3.07 7.81 9.95
CA GLN A 134 -2.18 6.85 10.59
C GLN A 134 -2.91 5.57 10.92
N LEU A 135 -2.24 4.44 10.70
CA LEU A 135 -2.68 3.13 11.18
C LEU A 135 -1.74 2.65 12.28
N ASN A 136 -2.31 2.12 13.35
CA ASN A 136 -1.55 1.62 14.49
C ASN A 136 -0.78 0.34 14.14
N PRO A 137 0.26 -0.01 14.93
CA PRO A 137 0.92 -1.29 14.77
C PRO A 137 -0.08 -2.45 14.81
N GLN A 138 0.12 -3.44 13.95
CA GLN A 138 -0.73 -4.63 13.83
C GLN A 138 -2.20 -4.36 13.42
N ALA A 139 -2.51 -3.13 12.99
CA ALA A 139 -3.85 -2.81 12.47
C ALA A 139 -4.12 -3.47 11.11
N VAL A 140 -3.07 -3.68 10.32
CA VAL A 140 -3.15 -4.37 9.03
C VAL A 140 -2.76 -5.82 9.20
N LYS A 141 -3.62 -6.72 8.74
CA LYS A 141 -3.40 -8.17 8.81
C LYS A 141 -3.70 -8.81 7.47
N MET A 142 -2.79 -9.64 6.99
CA MET A 142 -2.94 -10.39 5.75
C MET A 142 -2.52 -11.83 5.95
N GLN A 143 -3.26 -12.77 5.34
CA GLN A 143 -2.86 -14.17 5.31
C GLN A 143 -3.18 -14.77 3.95
N LEU A 144 -2.45 -15.81 3.60
CA LEU A 144 -2.75 -16.63 2.43
C LEU A 144 -3.82 -17.65 2.80
N LEU A 145 -4.85 -17.69 1.97
CA LEU A 145 -5.94 -18.67 2.11
C LEU A 145 -5.86 -19.70 0.97
#